data_8a99c3d488c07f8da07d9fc5729a25f1
#
_entry.id   8a99c3d488c07f8da07d9fc5729a25f1
#
_cell.length_a   1.000
_cell.length_b   1.000
_cell.length_c   1.000
_cell.angle_alpha   90.00
_cell.angle_beta   90.00
_cell.angle_gamma   90.00
#
_symmetry.space_group_name_H-M   'P 1'
#
loop_
_entity.id
_entity.type
_entity.pdbx_description
1 polymer ?
#
loop_
_entity_poly.entity_id
_entity_poly.type
_entity_poly.pdbx_seq_one_letter_code
_entity_poly.pdbx_strand_id
1 'polypeptide(L)'
;MAPMLTRKVLFTKLDEIAAGGEPVEVVRFKRPVAMLVPVTDRARKPLLDLDAIAAFCRRHTVKSFALFGSIMRDDFNESSDVDVLLSLGSVHEHSFITMTGMRNELSKMFGRDVDIVIRESLPRANPLRRQAIESEAKVIYEVA
;
A
#
# COMPACT_ATOMS: atom_id res chain seq x y z
N MET A 1 -4.69 37.15 14.66
CA MET A 1 -6.00 37.00 14.01
C MET A 1 -5.85 36.03 12.84
N ALA A 2 -6.44 34.87 12.93
CA ALA A 2 -6.37 33.89 11.83
C ALA A 2 -7.10 34.44 10.60
N PRO A 3 -6.52 34.44 9.39
CA PRO A 3 -7.20 34.93 8.22
C PRO A 3 -8.43 34.06 7.93
N MET A 4 -9.56 34.72 7.65
CA MET A 4 -10.76 34.01 7.17
C MET A 4 -10.40 33.33 5.83
N LEU A 5 -10.37 31.99 5.84
CA LEU A 5 -10.05 31.20 4.66
C LEU A 5 -11.22 31.26 3.69
N THR A 6 -11.15 32.19 2.71
CA THR A 6 -11.98 32.07 1.53
C THR A 6 -11.53 30.84 0.71
N ARG A 7 -12.41 30.30 -0.14
CA ARG A 7 -12.09 29.13 -0.99
C ARG A 7 -10.74 29.29 -1.75
N LYS A 8 -10.46 30.47 -2.27
CA LYS A 8 -9.22 30.79 -2.99
C LYS A 8 -7.99 30.74 -2.09
N VAL A 9 -8.08 31.26 -0.87
CA VAL A 9 -6.99 31.24 0.11
C VAL A 9 -6.74 29.82 0.61
N LEU A 10 -7.76 29.00 0.75
CA LEU A 10 -7.61 27.60 1.13
C LEU A 10 -6.76 26.81 0.10
N PHE A 11 -7.01 26.96 -1.19
CA PHE A 11 -6.22 26.29 -2.23
C PHE A 11 -4.76 26.73 -2.23
N THR A 12 -4.50 28.03 -2.10
CA THR A 12 -3.11 28.54 -2.01
C THR A 12 -2.39 27.97 -0.79
N LYS A 13 -3.05 27.89 0.34
CA LYS A 13 -2.47 27.31 1.57
C LYS A 13 -2.24 25.80 1.44
N LEU A 14 -3.11 25.07 0.75
CA LEU A 14 -2.88 23.64 0.47
C LEU A 14 -1.64 23.42 -0.39
N ASP A 15 -1.42 24.27 -1.41
CA ASP A 15 -0.22 24.19 -2.26
C ASP A 15 1.05 24.47 -1.45
N GLU A 16 1.04 25.49 -0.57
CA GLU A 16 2.17 25.81 0.32
C GLU A 16 2.48 24.64 1.28
N ILE A 17 1.45 24.04 1.87
CA ILE A 17 1.61 22.90 2.80
C ILE A 17 2.14 21.70 2.03
N ALA A 18 1.58 21.41 0.84
CA ALA A 18 2.01 20.30 -0.01
C ALA A 18 3.47 20.43 -0.44
N ALA A 19 3.97 21.66 -0.61
CA ALA A 19 5.38 21.95 -0.91
C ALA A 19 6.32 21.80 0.31
N GLY A 20 5.85 21.32 1.45
CA GLY A 20 6.63 21.14 2.68
C GLY A 20 6.52 22.31 3.65
N GLY A 21 5.46 23.10 3.56
CA GLY A 21 5.15 24.18 4.51
C GLY A 21 4.79 23.69 5.90
N GLU A 22 4.69 24.62 6.86
CA GLU A 22 4.32 24.31 8.22
C GLU A 22 2.86 23.85 8.34
N PRO A 23 2.54 23.00 9.35
CA PRO A 23 1.16 22.61 9.65
C PRO A 23 0.26 23.82 9.87
N VAL A 24 -0.96 23.76 9.35
CA VAL A 24 -1.95 24.83 9.51
C VAL A 24 -3.18 24.31 10.22
N GLU A 25 -3.54 25.00 11.31
CA GLU A 25 -4.74 24.68 12.08
C GLU A 25 -6.00 25.23 11.39
N VAL A 26 -6.99 24.38 11.21
CA VAL A 26 -8.31 24.76 10.70
C VAL A 26 -9.24 25.01 11.86
N VAL A 27 -9.72 26.24 11.99
CA VAL A 27 -10.59 26.69 13.10
C VAL A 27 -11.99 27.01 12.57
N ARG A 28 -13.01 26.51 13.27
CA ARG A 28 -14.42 26.85 13.01
C ARG A 28 -15.06 27.33 14.30
N PHE A 29 -15.68 28.51 14.28
CA PHE A 29 -16.30 29.14 15.45
C PHE A 29 -15.33 29.24 16.66
N LYS A 30 -14.09 29.64 16.41
CA LYS A 30 -13.00 29.74 17.38
C LYS A 30 -12.61 28.41 18.06
N ARG A 31 -12.99 27.30 17.50
CA ARG A 31 -12.58 25.96 17.94
C ARG A 31 -11.77 25.27 16.86
N PRO A 32 -10.62 24.68 17.19
CA PRO A 32 -9.87 23.89 16.24
C PRO A 32 -10.68 22.64 15.85
N VAL A 33 -10.82 22.40 14.55
CA VAL A 33 -11.59 21.29 14.01
C VAL A 33 -10.74 20.32 13.21
N ALA A 34 -9.58 20.76 12.70
CA ALA A 34 -8.66 19.94 11.94
C ALA A 34 -7.28 20.58 11.90
N MET A 35 -6.27 19.80 11.55
CA MET A 35 -4.94 20.28 11.26
C MET A 35 -4.54 19.80 9.87
N LEU A 36 -4.09 20.70 9.01
CA LEU A 36 -3.52 20.39 7.71
C LEU A 36 -2.02 20.25 7.87
N VAL A 37 -1.50 19.07 7.57
CA VAL A 37 -0.07 18.76 7.61
C VAL A 37 0.41 18.37 6.23
N PRO A 38 1.68 18.69 5.86
CA PRO A 38 2.24 18.20 4.62
C PRO A 38 2.25 16.66 4.66
N VAL A 39 1.69 16.05 3.64
CA VAL A 39 1.89 14.62 3.43
C VAL A 39 3.25 14.47 2.77
N THR A 40 4.25 14.13 3.55
CA THR A 40 5.53 13.74 2.97
C THR A 40 5.30 12.46 2.17
N ASP A 41 5.67 12.46 0.91
CA ASP A 41 5.55 11.30 0.00
C ASP A 41 6.15 10.01 0.58
N ARG A 42 6.97 10.17 1.55
CA ARG A 42 7.82 9.16 2.17
C ARG A 42 7.11 8.20 3.12
N ALA A 43 6.02 8.63 3.76
CA ALA A 43 5.23 7.79 4.67
C ALA A 43 3.91 7.34 4.04
N ARG A 44 3.67 7.68 2.78
CA ARG A 44 2.41 7.38 2.11
C ARG A 44 2.36 5.91 1.72
N LYS A 45 1.37 5.21 2.23
CA LYS A 45 1.03 3.88 1.69
C LYS A 45 0.71 4.01 0.21
N PRO A 46 1.22 3.12 -0.64
CA PRO A 46 0.93 3.18 -2.06
C PRO A 46 -0.59 3.10 -2.29
N LEU A 47 -1.06 3.89 -3.25
CA LEU A 47 -2.44 3.79 -3.70
C LEU A 47 -2.66 2.44 -4.38
N LEU A 48 -3.73 1.76 -4.00
CA LEU A 48 -4.10 0.50 -4.62
C LEU A 48 -4.92 0.76 -5.88
N ASP A 49 -4.30 0.56 -7.03
CA ASP A 49 -5.02 0.53 -8.30
C ASP A 49 -5.59 -0.88 -8.49
N LEU A 50 -6.85 -1.04 -8.11
CA LEU A 50 -7.54 -2.34 -8.14
C LEU A 50 -7.66 -2.90 -9.56
N ASP A 51 -7.81 -2.04 -10.56
CA ASP A 51 -7.89 -2.47 -11.96
C ASP A 51 -6.53 -2.97 -12.46
N ALA A 52 -5.46 -2.29 -12.10
CA ALA A 52 -4.09 -2.74 -12.41
C ALA A 52 -3.75 -4.06 -11.71
N ILE A 53 -4.13 -4.22 -10.44
CA ILE A 53 -3.96 -5.46 -9.69
C ILE A 53 -4.75 -6.61 -10.33
N ALA A 54 -6.00 -6.37 -10.69
CA ALA A 54 -6.83 -7.38 -11.37
C ALA A 54 -6.25 -7.78 -12.74
N ALA A 55 -5.75 -6.82 -13.52
CA ALA A 55 -5.08 -7.09 -14.79
C ALA A 55 -3.80 -7.93 -14.60
N PHE A 56 -2.99 -7.59 -13.59
CA PHE A 56 -1.81 -8.38 -13.21
C PHE A 56 -2.20 -9.82 -12.86
N CYS A 57 -3.20 -9.99 -12.01
CA CYS A 57 -3.67 -11.31 -11.59
C CYS A 57 -4.16 -12.16 -12.77
N ARG A 58 -4.87 -11.55 -13.71
CA ARG A 58 -5.33 -12.26 -14.93
C ARG A 58 -4.16 -12.68 -15.83
N ARG A 59 -3.18 -11.80 -16.06
CA ARG A 59 -2.01 -12.11 -16.88
C ARG A 59 -1.17 -13.24 -16.32
N HIS A 60 -1.01 -13.28 -15.01
CA HIS A 60 -0.17 -14.26 -14.32
C HIS A 60 -0.95 -15.45 -13.76
N THR A 61 -2.23 -15.56 -14.04
CA THR A 61 -3.11 -16.63 -13.55
C THR A 61 -3.10 -16.74 -12.04
N VAL A 62 -3.05 -15.60 -11.35
CA VAL A 62 -3.09 -15.51 -9.88
C VAL A 62 -4.52 -15.75 -9.42
N LYS A 63 -4.72 -16.66 -8.48
CA LYS A 63 -6.02 -17.01 -7.92
C LYS A 63 -6.45 -16.05 -6.81
N SER A 64 -5.51 -15.60 -6.00
CA SER A 64 -5.75 -14.68 -4.90
C SER A 64 -4.55 -13.78 -4.70
N PHE A 65 -4.81 -12.51 -4.45
CA PHE A 65 -3.82 -11.47 -4.15
C PHE A 65 -4.18 -10.83 -2.82
N ALA A 66 -3.29 -10.89 -1.86
CA ALA A 66 -3.48 -10.30 -0.55
C ALA A 66 -2.26 -9.47 -0.15
N LEU A 67 -2.47 -8.45 0.67
CA LEU A 67 -1.44 -7.65 1.30
C LEU A 67 -1.31 -8.03 2.77
N PHE A 68 -0.08 -8.06 3.27
CA PHE A 68 0.21 -8.29 4.68
C PHE A 68 1.43 -7.49 5.13
N GLY A 69 1.82 -7.65 6.38
CA GLY A 69 3.00 -7.00 6.94
C GLY A 69 2.82 -5.52 7.20
N SER A 70 3.90 -4.73 7.06
CA SER A 70 3.94 -3.33 7.48
C SER A 70 2.94 -2.43 6.77
N ILE A 71 2.57 -2.73 5.52
CA ILE A 71 1.55 -1.96 4.79
C ILE A 71 0.18 -1.98 5.49
N MET A 72 -0.07 -3.01 6.29
CA MET A 72 -1.30 -3.16 7.08
C MET A 72 -1.23 -2.43 8.42
N ARG A 73 -0.07 -1.89 8.79
CA ARG A 73 0.18 -1.24 10.09
C ARG A 73 0.48 0.25 9.92
N ASP A 74 0.45 0.97 11.05
CA ASP A 74 0.73 2.41 11.09
C ASP A 74 2.23 2.74 11.07
N ASP A 75 3.10 1.74 11.26
CA ASP A 75 4.56 1.88 11.22
C ASP A 75 5.16 1.82 9.81
N PHE A 76 4.32 1.75 8.78
CA PHE A 76 4.74 1.80 7.38
C PHE A 76 5.45 3.12 7.07
N ASN A 77 6.65 3.05 6.51
CA ASN A 77 7.52 4.20 6.23
C ASN A 77 8.23 4.07 4.88
N GLU A 78 9.13 5.02 4.57
CA GLU A 78 9.87 5.08 3.29
C GLU A 78 10.70 3.85 2.97
N SER A 79 11.26 3.21 3.99
CA SER A 79 12.09 2.02 3.84
C SER A 79 11.27 0.72 3.89
N SER A 80 9.96 0.82 4.09
CA SER A 80 9.09 -0.35 4.15
C SER A 80 8.85 -0.93 2.77
N ASP A 81 8.99 -2.24 2.66
CA ASP A 81 8.61 -3.01 1.48
C ASP A 81 7.11 -3.32 1.49
N VAL A 82 6.57 -3.63 0.33
CA VAL A 82 5.20 -4.13 0.21
C VAL A 82 5.23 -5.65 0.22
N ASP A 83 4.63 -6.25 1.23
CA ASP A 83 4.52 -7.70 1.36
C ASP A 83 3.24 -8.19 0.70
N VAL A 84 3.37 -9.08 -0.25
CA VAL A 84 2.28 -9.62 -1.07
C VAL A 84 2.18 -11.12 -0.90
N LEU A 85 0.98 -11.60 -0.61
CA LEU A 85 0.67 -13.03 -0.56
C LEU A 85 -0.12 -13.40 -1.81
N LEU A 86 0.47 -14.23 -2.66
CA LEU A 86 -0.16 -14.75 -3.88
C LEU A 86 -0.54 -16.20 -3.74
N SER A 87 -1.74 -16.56 -4.19
CA SER A 87 -2.12 -17.95 -4.47
C SER A 87 -2.11 -18.17 -5.97
N LEU A 88 -1.40 -19.18 -6.41
CA LEU A 88 -1.22 -19.52 -7.83
C LEU A 88 -1.96 -20.82 -8.21
N GLY A 89 -2.56 -21.49 -7.24
CA GLY A 89 -3.29 -22.74 -7.44
C GLY A 89 -2.39 -23.96 -7.60
N SER A 90 -1.22 -23.84 -8.24
CA SER A 90 -0.21 -24.91 -8.30
C SER A 90 1.19 -24.32 -8.20
N VAL A 91 2.06 -24.97 -7.43
CA VAL A 91 3.45 -24.52 -7.21
C VAL A 91 4.37 -24.87 -8.39
N HIS A 92 3.94 -25.82 -9.25
CA HIS A 92 4.81 -26.44 -10.24
C HIS A 92 4.98 -25.63 -11.54
N GLU A 93 4.16 -24.62 -11.78
CA GLU A 93 4.14 -23.89 -13.04
C GLU A 93 4.97 -22.58 -13.03
N HIS A 94 5.54 -22.20 -11.89
CA HIS A 94 6.21 -20.91 -11.75
C HIS A 94 7.72 -21.08 -11.54
N SER A 95 8.46 -20.73 -12.58
CA SER A 95 9.93 -20.68 -12.53
C SER A 95 10.41 -19.46 -11.72
N PHE A 96 11.65 -19.49 -11.26
CA PHE A 96 12.32 -18.34 -10.65
C PHE A 96 12.27 -17.09 -11.53
N ILE A 97 12.41 -17.25 -12.85
CA ILE A 97 12.32 -16.15 -13.82
C ILE A 97 10.93 -15.51 -13.81
N THR A 98 9.88 -16.32 -13.78
CA THR A 98 8.49 -15.83 -13.70
C THR A 98 8.25 -15.06 -12.40
N MET A 99 8.73 -15.58 -11.27
CA MET A 99 8.61 -14.93 -9.97
C MET A 99 9.33 -13.58 -9.93
N THR A 100 10.54 -13.50 -10.48
CA THR A 100 11.30 -12.26 -10.61
C THR A 100 10.58 -11.24 -11.48
N GLY A 101 10.00 -11.69 -12.59
CA GLY A 101 9.17 -10.85 -13.47
C GLY A 101 7.95 -10.27 -12.76
N MET A 102 7.23 -11.10 -12.03
CA MET A 102 6.07 -10.65 -11.23
C MET A 102 6.47 -9.64 -10.15
N ARG A 103 7.56 -9.91 -9.44
CA ARG A 103 8.11 -9.00 -8.43
C ARG A 103 8.46 -7.64 -9.03
N ASN A 104 9.16 -7.61 -10.15
CA ASN A 104 9.55 -6.37 -10.84
C ASN A 104 8.32 -5.59 -11.32
N GLU A 105 7.32 -6.26 -11.85
CA GLU A 105 6.08 -5.63 -12.29
C GLU A 105 5.34 -4.99 -11.11
N LEU A 106 5.18 -5.72 -10.01
CA LEU A 106 4.56 -5.19 -8.80
C LEU A 106 5.36 -4.05 -8.18
N SER A 107 6.69 -4.14 -8.17
CA SER A 107 7.56 -3.06 -7.66
C SER A 107 7.38 -1.77 -8.45
N LYS A 108 7.21 -1.85 -9.76
CA LYS A 108 6.89 -0.69 -10.61
C LYS A 108 5.49 -0.15 -10.32
N MET A 109 4.52 -1.03 -10.13
CA MET A 109 3.13 -0.67 -9.84
C MET A 109 3.00 0.06 -8.50
N PHE A 110 3.70 -0.41 -7.47
CA PHE A 110 3.66 0.21 -6.13
C PHE A 110 4.70 1.33 -5.93
N GLY A 111 5.67 1.48 -6.84
CA GLY A 111 6.78 2.42 -6.67
C GLY A 111 7.69 2.09 -5.48
N ARG A 112 7.74 0.83 -5.07
CA ARG A 112 8.50 0.31 -3.91
C ARG A 112 8.94 -1.11 -4.16
N ASP A 113 9.92 -1.55 -3.40
CA ASP A 113 10.27 -2.96 -3.36
C ASP A 113 9.11 -3.80 -2.87
N VAL A 114 8.92 -4.93 -3.53
CA VAL A 114 7.85 -5.90 -3.23
C VAL A 114 8.47 -7.22 -2.85
N ASP A 115 8.02 -7.80 -1.76
CA ASP A 115 8.32 -9.16 -1.36
C ASP A 115 7.11 -10.06 -1.59
N ILE A 116 7.29 -11.12 -2.36
CA ILE A 116 6.23 -12.05 -2.72
C ILE A 116 6.36 -13.33 -1.92
N VAL A 117 5.30 -13.69 -1.23
CA VAL A 117 5.14 -15.00 -0.59
C VAL A 117 4.05 -15.77 -1.33
N ILE A 118 4.34 -17.02 -1.66
CA ILE A 118 3.36 -17.90 -2.30
C ILE A 118 2.62 -18.68 -1.21
N ARG A 119 1.29 -18.57 -1.22
CA ARG A 119 0.43 -19.20 -0.22
C ARG A 119 0.64 -20.71 -0.14
N GLU A 120 0.80 -21.37 -1.27
CA GLU A 120 1.02 -22.81 -1.37
C GLU A 120 2.37 -23.26 -0.78
N SER A 121 3.31 -22.33 -0.59
CA SER A 121 4.59 -22.61 0.08
C SER A 121 4.55 -22.44 1.61
N LEU A 122 3.52 -21.79 2.15
CA LEU A 122 3.38 -21.53 3.60
C LEU A 122 3.40 -22.78 4.48
N PRO A 123 2.84 -23.95 4.09
CA PRO A 123 2.93 -25.15 4.91
C PRO A 123 4.35 -25.60 5.23
N ARG A 124 5.34 -25.20 4.41
CA ARG A 124 6.76 -25.47 4.62
C ARG A 124 7.48 -24.41 5.45
N ALA A 125 6.81 -23.29 5.73
CA ALA A 125 7.36 -22.20 6.52
C ALA A 125 7.26 -22.50 8.02
N ASN A 126 7.99 -21.72 8.82
CA ASN A 126 7.85 -21.74 10.27
C ASN A 126 6.37 -21.50 10.66
N PRO A 127 5.77 -22.34 11.54
CA PRO A 127 4.35 -22.22 11.92
C PRO A 127 3.94 -20.86 12.46
N LEU A 128 4.82 -20.19 13.22
CA LEU A 128 4.56 -18.84 13.74
C LEU A 128 4.49 -17.80 12.63
N ARG A 129 5.41 -17.88 11.66
CA ARG A 129 5.42 -16.99 10.50
C ARG A 129 4.17 -17.21 9.63
N ARG A 130 3.81 -18.46 9.40
CA ARG A 130 2.59 -18.81 8.65
C ARG A 130 1.36 -18.22 9.31
N GLN A 131 1.19 -18.43 10.62
CA GLN A 131 0.05 -17.90 11.37
C GLN A 131 0.00 -16.37 11.31
N ALA A 132 1.13 -15.71 11.48
CA ALA A 132 1.20 -14.24 11.40
C ALA A 132 0.77 -13.74 10.02
N ILE A 133 1.26 -14.33 8.95
CA ILE A 133 0.91 -13.94 7.57
C ILE A 133 -0.59 -14.18 7.31
N GLU A 134 -1.11 -15.36 7.66
CA GLU A 134 -2.51 -15.71 7.44
C GLU A 134 -3.47 -14.83 8.25
N SER A 135 -3.10 -14.42 9.46
CA SER A 135 -3.92 -13.56 10.31
C SER A 135 -3.91 -12.09 9.88
N GLU A 136 -2.80 -11.61 9.33
CA GLU A 136 -2.65 -10.20 8.89
C GLU A 136 -3.12 -9.98 7.45
N ALA A 137 -3.13 -11.01 6.61
CA ALA A 137 -3.37 -10.87 5.18
C ALA A 137 -4.78 -10.36 4.88
N LYS A 138 -4.85 -9.28 4.12
CA LYS A 138 -6.10 -8.73 3.57
C LYS A 138 -6.19 -9.05 2.09
N VAL A 139 -7.19 -9.82 1.70
CA VAL A 139 -7.45 -10.16 0.31
C VAL A 139 -7.94 -8.92 -0.45
N ILE A 140 -7.25 -8.60 -1.55
CA ILE A 140 -7.58 -7.50 -2.45
C ILE A 140 -8.25 -8.01 -3.72
N TYR A 141 -7.85 -9.19 -4.20
CA TYR A 141 -8.37 -9.83 -5.39
C TYR A 141 -8.49 -11.33 -5.17
N GLU A 142 -9.57 -11.90 -5.62
CA GLU A 142 -9.80 -13.35 -5.58
C GLU A 142 -10.67 -13.78 -6.75
N VAL A 143 -10.30 -14.88 -7.36
CA VAL A 143 -11.10 -15.52 -8.41
C VAL A 143 -12.22 -16.32 -7.74
N ALA A 144 -13.43 -16.05 -8.18
CA ALA A 144 -14.60 -16.78 -7.71
C ALA A 144 -14.54 -18.28 -8.07
#